data_09838b7e6ae18dc47b070fde081fe78a
#
_entry.id   09838b7e6ae18dc47b070fde081fe78a
#
_cell.length_a   1.000
_cell.length_b   1.000
_cell.length_c   1.000
_cell.angle_alpha   90.00
_cell.angle_beta   90.00
_cell.angle_gamma   90.00
#
_symmetry.space_group_name_H-M   'P 1'
#
loop_
_entity.id
_entity.type
_entity.pdbx_description
1 polymer ?
#
loop_
_entity_poly.entity_id
_entity_poly.type
_entity_poly.pdbx_seq_one_letter_code
_entity_poly.pdbx_strand_id
1 'polypeptide(L)'
;MNSIVSINKEEDISKITKETKYINIPIDIVNNNINNYFLINGVDYSYSESINSKQGFIYTDYNMFKQGELLIDSIIKDIPQNLSDIEKVRYIYITLGKELNIDINTLSSKNEILSLNNITNLNNIWGALSKKSITRSSIVKILLYICSKIGIKSEVVSTDIKGNMANKIYINNTYIIVNLFEDIANIKAGFSTEHFDKYNNNIELDKKIK
;
A
#
# COMPACT_ATOMS: atom_id res chain seq x y z
N MET A 1 -0.59 6.51 -29.49
CA MET A 1 -1.12 7.73 -28.84
C MET A 1 -0.89 7.62 -27.34
N ASN A 2 -0.30 8.63 -26.70
CA ASN A 2 -0.23 8.63 -25.24
C ASN A 2 -1.61 9.02 -24.72
N SER A 3 -2.35 8.08 -24.10
CA SER A 3 -3.65 8.41 -23.55
C SER A 3 -3.44 9.16 -22.24
N ILE A 4 -3.88 10.41 -22.20
CA ILE A 4 -3.95 11.24 -20.99
C ILE A 4 -5.40 11.20 -20.52
N VAL A 5 -5.62 10.85 -19.25
CA VAL A 5 -6.94 10.90 -18.62
C VAL A 5 -6.96 12.04 -17.61
N SER A 6 -7.92 12.93 -17.73
CA SER A 6 -8.15 14.00 -16.76
C SER A 6 -9.11 13.52 -15.67
N ILE A 7 -8.67 13.66 -14.43
CA ILE A 7 -9.41 13.32 -13.22
C ILE A 7 -9.88 14.62 -12.58
N ASN A 8 -11.16 14.91 -12.66
CA ASN A 8 -11.75 16.12 -12.07
C ASN A 8 -12.54 15.81 -10.79
N LYS A 9 -12.85 14.53 -10.56
CA LYS A 9 -13.57 14.01 -9.39
C LYS A 9 -13.24 12.51 -9.21
N GLU A 10 -13.55 11.96 -8.05
CA GLU A 10 -13.22 10.56 -7.69
C GLU A 10 -13.78 9.53 -8.68
N GLU A 11 -14.99 9.74 -9.21
CA GLU A 11 -15.61 8.80 -10.15
C GLU A 11 -14.89 8.74 -11.51
N ASP A 12 -14.07 9.74 -11.83
CA ASP A 12 -13.30 9.74 -13.08
C ASP A 12 -12.23 8.65 -13.13
N ILE A 13 -11.93 7.98 -12.00
CA ILE A 13 -11.00 6.86 -11.97
C ILE A 13 -11.44 5.72 -12.90
N SER A 14 -12.74 5.55 -13.10
CA SER A 14 -13.30 4.55 -14.03
C SER A 14 -12.90 4.77 -15.48
N LYS A 15 -12.40 5.96 -15.84
CA LYS A 15 -11.87 6.30 -17.16
C LYS A 15 -10.46 5.76 -17.37
N ILE A 16 -9.77 5.33 -16.31
CA ILE A 16 -8.42 4.78 -16.39
C ILE A 16 -8.53 3.36 -16.96
N THR A 17 -7.77 3.11 -18.02
CA THR A 17 -7.68 1.80 -18.68
C THR A 17 -6.24 1.29 -18.63
N LYS A 18 -6.03 0.06 -19.11
CA LYS A 18 -4.69 -0.54 -19.25
C LYS A 18 -3.76 0.26 -20.16
N GLU A 19 -4.34 1.07 -21.04
CA GLU A 19 -3.60 1.89 -22.03
C GLU A 19 -3.29 3.29 -21.48
N THR A 20 -3.86 3.66 -20.34
CA THR A 20 -3.63 4.96 -19.72
C THR A 20 -2.19 5.02 -19.19
N LYS A 21 -1.43 5.98 -19.70
CA LYS A 21 -0.04 6.20 -19.25
C LYS A 21 0.10 7.42 -18.36
N TYR A 22 -0.78 8.38 -18.53
CA TYR A 22 -0.74 9.64 -17.81
C TYR A 22 -2.12 10.00 -17.28
N ILE A 23 -2.15 10.54 -16.08
CA ILE A 23 -3.33 11.18 -15.51
C ILE A 23 -3.01 12.65 -15.24
N ASN A 24 -3.99 13.52 -15.44
CA ASN A 24 -3.92 14.92 -15.07
C ASN A 24 -4.92 15.18 -13.96
N ILE A 25 -4.44 15.67 -12.80
CA ILE A 25 -5.27 15.90 -11.62
C ILE A 25 -5.05 17.34 -11.19
N PRO A 26 -6.10 18.18 -11.07
CA PRO A 26 -6.00 19.51 -10.45
C PRO A 26 -5.47 19.40 -9.02
N ILE A 27 -4.63 20.36 -8.60
CA ILE A 27 -3.97 20.32 -7.28
C ILE A 27 -4.97 20.32 -6.14
N ASP A 28 -6.05 21.06 -6.28
CA ASP A 28 -7.14 21.19 -5.30
C ASP A 28 -7.92 19.89 -5.04
N ILE A 29 -7.90 18.96 -6.00
CA ILE A 29 -8.56 17.64 -5.86
C ILE A 29 -7.63 16.63 -5.17
N VAL A 30 -6.29 16.80 -5.26
CA VAL A 30 -5.34 15.85 -4.68
C VAL A 30 -5.34 15.95 -3.17
N ASN A 31 -5.97 15.00 -2.54
CA ASN A 31 -6.01 14.82 -1.09
C ASN A 31 -5.84 13.34 -0.71
N ASN A 32 -5.79 13.05 0.58
CA ASN A 32 -5.61 11.68 1.05
C ASN A 32 -6.76 10.76 0.64
N ASN A 33 -7.98 11.27 0.53
CA ASN A 33 -9.14 10.47 0.15
C ASN A 33 -9.03 10.01 -1.30
N ILE A 34 -8.68 10.91 -2.21
CA ILE A 34 -8.53 10.54 -3.62
C ILE A 34 -7.32 9.62 -3.84
N ASN A 35 -6.23 9.85 -3.13
CA ASN A 35 -5.07 8.96 -3.17
C ASN A 35 -5.43 7.55 -2.69
N ASN A 36 -6.14 7.43 -1.56
CA ASN A 36 -6.63 6.15 -1.07
C ASN A 36 -7.59 5.50 -2.07
N TYR A 37 -8.49 6.28 -2.68
CA TYR A 37 -9.42 5.79 -3.69
C TYR A 37 -8.68 5.19 -4.90
N PHE A 38 -7.64 5.84 -5.40
CA PHE A 38 -6.79 5.28 -6.46
C PHE A 38 -6.16 3.95 -6.03
N LEU A 39 -5.55 3.92 -4.86
CA LEU A 39 -4.84 2.75 -4.35
C LEU A 39 -5.77 1.54 -4.14
N ILE A 40 -6.96 1.74 -3.58
CA ILE A 40 -7.93 0.64 -3.39
C ILE A 40 -8.47 0.08 -4.71
N ASN A 41 -8.37 0.84 -5.80
CA ASN A 41 -8.68 0.38 -7.14
C ASN A 41 -7.45 -0.12 -7.93
N GLY A 42 -6.32 -0.30 -7.27
CA GLY A 42 -5.09 -0.82 -7.87
C GLY A 42 -4.36 0.17 -8.77
N VAL A 43 -4.70 1.45 -8.66
CA VAL A 43 -4.01 2.52 -9.41
C VAL A 43 -2.98 3.15 -8.49
N ASP A 44 -1.72 2.89 -8.75
CA ASP A 44 -0.61 3.53 -8.05
C ASP A 44 0.17 4.39 -9.04
N TYR A 45 0.28 5.67 -8.74
CA TYR A 45 0.90 6.65 -9.63
C TYR A 45 1.92 7.50 -8.89
N SER A 46 2.95 7.93 -9.64
CA SER A 46 3.86 9.00 -9.23
C SER A 46 3.46 10.28 -9.96
N TYR A 47 3.68 11.41 -9.35
CA TYR A 47 3.32 12.69 -9.95
C TYR A 47 4.48 13.69 -9.91
N SER A 48 4.47 14.59 -10.90
CA SER A 48 5.22 15.84 -10.88
C SER A 48 4.28 17.01 -10.68
N GLU A 49 4.70 17.99 -9.91
CA GLU A 49 3.94 19.22 -9.70
C GLU A 49 4.35 20.27 -10.74
N SER A 50 3.38 20.93 -11.34
CA SER A 50 3.54 22.21 -12.01
C SER A 50 2.75 23.28 -11.24
N ILE A 51 2.97 24.56 -11.56
CA ILE A 51 2.38 25.70 -10.83
C ILE A 51 0.84 25.59 -10.71
N ASN A 52 0.17 24.95 -11.67
CA ASN A 52 -1.29 24.89 -11.75
C ASN A 52 -1.87 23.47 -11.85
N SER A 53 -1.05 22.42 -11.90
CA SER A 53 -1.54 21.05 -12.05
C SER A 53 -0.57 20.03 -11.52
N LYS A 54 -1.09 18.88 -11.05
CA LYS A 54 -0.32 17.67 -10.82
C LYS A 54 -0.50 16.75 -12.01
N GLN A 55 0.60 16.39 -12.65
CA GLN A 55 0.59 15.38 -13.70
C GLN A 55 1.04 14.06 -13.08
N GLY A 56 0.14 13.09 -13.04
CA GLY A 56 0.41 11.74 -12.56
C GLY A 56 0.89 10.84 -13.70
N PHE A 57 1.82 9.95 -13.36
CA PHE A 57 2.32 8.90 -14.23
C PHE A 57 1.92 7.56 -13.65
N ILE A 58 1.26 6.72 -14.44
CA ILE A 58 0.97 5.34 -14.04
C ILE A 58 2.14 4.48 -14.53
N TYR A 59 3.00 4.08 -13.60
CA TYR A 59 4.13 3.20 -13.89
C TYR A 59 3.72 1.74 -13.67
N THR A 60 2.88 1.23 -14.55
CA THR A 60 2.53 -0.19 -14.47
C THR A 60 2.79 -0.85 -15.81
N ASP A 61 3.84 -1.64 -15.84
CA ASP A 61 4.01 -2.65 -16.88
C ASP A 61 2.94 -3.73 -16.67
N TYR A 62 2.30 -4.16 -17.75
CA TYR A 62 1.25 -5.20 -17.69
C TYR A 62 1.76 -6.51 -17.05
N ASN A 63 3.02 -6.88 -17.29
CA ASN A 63 3.61 -8.08 -16.70
C ASN A 63 3.80 -7.93 -15.19
N MET A 64 4.25 -6.76 -14.72
CA MET A 64 4.36 -6.46 -13.29
C MET A 64 2.99 -6.50 -12.60
N PHE A 65 1.98 -5.89 -13.22
CA PHE A 65 0.61 -5.96 -12.73
C PHE A 65 0.13 -7.41 -12.59
N LYS A 66 0.27 -8.20 -13.67
CA LYS A 66 -0.16 -9.61 -13.67
C LYS A 66 0.55 -10.45 -12.60
N GLN A 67 1.85 -10.27 -12.44
CA GLN A 67 2.62 -10.99 -11.42
C GLN A 67 2.19 -10.58 -10.01
N GLY A 68 1.99 -9.28 -9.78
CA GLY A 68 1.52 -8.77 -8.50
C GLY A 68 0.11 -9.26 -8.15
N GLU A 69 -0.82 -9.23 -9.09
CA GLU A 69 -2.19 -9.74 -8.91
C GLU A 69 -2.18 -11.23 -8.59
N LEU A 70 -1.40 -12.04 -9.29
CA LEU A 70 -1.29 -13.48 -8.99
C LEU A 70 -0.79 -13.75 -7.57
N LEU A 71 0.17 -12.98 -7.08
CA LEU A 71 0.65 -13.11 -5.70
C LEU A 71 -0.44 -12.73 -4.71
N ILE A 72 -1.14 -11.62 -4.93
CA ILE A 72 -2.24 -11.17 -4.07
C ILE A 72 -3.39 -12.17 -4.07
N ASP A 73 -3.81 -12.65 -5.23
CA ASP A 73 -4.89 -13.64 -5.34
C ASP A 73 -4.53 -14.95 -4.65
N SER A 74 -3.26 -15.38 -4.74
CA SER A 74 -2.77 -16.54 -3.99
C SER A 74 -2.89 -16.33 -2.48
N ILE A 75 -2.44 -15.18 -1.96
CA ILE A 75 -2.53 -14.86 -0.53
C ILE A 75 -3.98 -14.85 -0.07
N ILE A 76 -4.89 -14.23 -0.83
CA ILE A 76 -6.32 -14.14 -0.50
C ILE A 76 -6.97 -15.52 -0.52
N LYS A 77 -6.66 -16.33 -1.51
CA LYS A 77 -7.19 -17.71 -1.64
C LYS A 77 -6.81 -18.59 -0.48
N ASP A 78 -5.60 -18.40 0.06
CA ASP A 78 -5.06 -19.22 1.14
C ASP A 78 -5.52 -18.76 2.53
N ILE A 79 -6.31 -17.68 2.63
CA ILE A 79 -6.90 -17.23 3.91
C ILE A 79 -7.89 -18.29 4.41
N PRO A 80 -7.72 -18.82 5.63
CA PRO A 80 -8.69 -19.76 6.22
C PRO A 80 -10.08 -19.14 6.35
N GLN A 81 -11.12 -19.91 5.99
CA GLN A 81 -12.49 -19.39 5.86
C GLN A 81 -13.13 -18.91 7.17
N ASN A 82 -12.72 -19.45 8.31
CA ASN A 82 -13.36 -19.19 9.60
C ASN A 82 -12.68 -18.10 10.44
N LEU A 83 -11.78 -17.31 9.84
CA LEU A 83 -11.08 -16.23 10.53
C LEU A 83 -11.97 -15.00 10.68
N SER A 84 -11.92 -14.37 11.85
CA SER A 84 -12.41 -13.01 12.05
C SER A 84 -11.61 -12.00 11.22
N ASP A 85 -12.12 -10.80 11.02
CA ASP A 85 -11.46 -9.82 10.18
C ASP A 85 -10.06 -9.44 10.70
N ILE A 86 -9.87 -9.35 12.02
CA ILE A 86 -8.55 -9.11 12.61
C ILE A 86 -7.57 -10.27 12.34
N GLU A 87 -8.05 -11.50 12.39
CA GLU A 87 -7.23 -12.69 12.10
C GLU A 87 -6.89 -12.79 10.62
N LYS A 88 -7.82 -12.42 9.71
CA LYS A 88 -7.54 -12.30 8.26
C LYS A 88 -6.43 -11.26 8.00
N VAL A 89 -6.54 -10.08 8.62
CA VAL A 89 -5.52 -9.04 8.48
C VAL A 89 -4.18 -9.54 9.01
N ARG A 90 -4.16 -10.21 10.17
CA ARG A 90 -2.95 -10.78 10.74
C ARG A 90 -2.33 -11.85 9.84
N TYR A 91 -3.16 -12.71 9.25
CA TYR A 91 -2.71 -13.72 8.28
C TYR A 91 -2.01 -13.07 7.09
N ILE A 92 -2.66 -12.08 6.47
CA ILE A 92 -2.11 -11.32 5.35
C ILE A 92 -0.79 -10.64 5.74
N TYR A 93 -0.76 -9.98 6.90
CA TYR A 93 0.38 -9.27 7.44
C TYR A 93 1.62 -10.18 7.58
N ILE A 94 1.43 -11.34 8.19
CA ILE A 94 2.50 -12.33 8.36
C ILE A 94 2.93 -12.92 7.00
N THR A 95 1.98 -13.24 6.12
CA THR A 95 2.28 -13.81 4.81
C THR A 95 3.07 -12.83 3.94
N LEU A 96 2.66 -11.57 3.88
CA LEU A 96 3.42 -10.53 3.19
C LEU A 96 4.82 -10.36 3.77
N GLY A 97 4.94 -10.36 5.10
CA GLY A 97 6.24 -10.25 5.78
C GLY A 97 7.18 -11.41 5.46
N LYS A 98 6.66 -12.61 5.22
CA LYS A 98 7.45 -13.77 4.77
C LYS A 98 7.83 -13.69 3.29
N GLU A 99 6.90 -13.28 2.44
CA GLU A 99 7.06 -13.29 0.98
C GLU A 99 7.93 -12.12 0.46
N LEU A 100 7.92 -10.97 1.15
CA LEU A 100 8.55 -9.75 0.66
C LEU A 100 9.87 -9.45 1.39
N ASN A 101 10.80 -8.81 0.69
CA ASN A 101 12.10 -8.40 1.23
C ASN A 101 12.20 -6.87 1.27
N ILE A 102 12.82 -6.32 2.30
CA ILE A 102 13.15 -4.90 2.36
C ILE A 102 14.27 -4.62 1.35
N ASP A 103 14.09 -3.60 0.51
CA ASP A 103 15.16 -3.13 -0.35
C ASP A 103 16.20 -2.35 0.45
N ILE A 104 17.33 -3.01 0.74
CA ILE A 104 18.43 -2.46 1.55
C ILE A 104 19.07 -1.25 0.85
N ASN A 105 19.06 -1.20 -0.49
CA ASN A 105 19.66 -0.10 -1.23
C ASN A 105 18.89 1.21 -1.00
N THR A 106 17.59 1.15 -0.79
CA THR A 106 16.80 2.35 -0.43
C THR A 106 17.02 2.81 1.00
N LEU A 107 17.49 1.94 1.90
CA LEU A 107 17.82 2.30 3.28
C LEU A 107 19.21 2.93 3.41
N SER A 108 20.15 2.53 2.57
CA SER A 108 21.56 2.96 2.65
C SER A 108 21.85 4.22 1.87
N SER A 109 20.97 4.65 0.97
CA SER A 109 21.21 5.78 0.08
C SER A 109 20.96 7.13 0.76
N LYS A 110 21.88 7.52 1.66
CA LYS A 110 21.90 8.93 2.12
C LYS A 110 22.39 9.92 1.04
N ASN A 111 23.02 9.46 -0.05
CA ASN A 111 23.68 10.36 -1.02
C ASN A 111 23.82 9.82 -2.46
N GLU A 112 23.25 8.70 -2.85
CA GLU A 112 23.31 8.27 -4.24
C GLU A 112 22.00 8.56 -4.97
N ILE A 113 22.11 9.21 -6.12
CA ILE A 113 21.03 9.35 -7.09
C ILE A 113 20.72 7.95 -7.62
N LEU A 114 19.91 7.21 -6.87
CA LEU A 114 19.29 5.99 -7.40
C LEU A 114 18.55 6.39 -8.68
N SER A 115 18.78 5.68 -9.76
CA SER A 115 18.10 6.01 -11.02
C SER A 115 16.62 6.13 -10.73
N LEU A 116 16.00 7.24 -11.12
CA LEU A 116 14.58 7.56 -10.92
C LEU A 116 13.67 6.36 -11.25
N ASN A 117 14.06 5.55 -12.25
CA ASN A 117 13.31 4.35 -12.66
C ASN A 117 13.28 3.23 -11.60
N ASN A 118 14.34 3.05 -10.80
CA ASN A 118 14.34 2.01 -9.77
C ASN A 118 13.56 2.44 -8.52
N ILE A 119 13.71 3.70 -8.09
CA ILE A 119 12.97 4.22 -6.93
C ILE A 119 11.47 4.21 -7.22
N THR A 120 11.04 4.70 -8.39
CA THR A 120 9.62 4.74 -8.75
C THR A 120 9.02 3.34 -8.83
N ASN A 121 9.72 2.37 -9.40
CA ASN A 121 9.20 1.01 -9.51
C ASN A 121 9.03 0.30 -8.16
N LEU A 122 9.95 0.49 -7.21
CA LEU A 122 9.85 -0.13 -5.88
C LEU A 122 8.88 0.61 -4.94
N ASN A 123 8.60 1.88 -5.18
CA ASN A 123 7.57 2.64 -4.46
C ASN A 123 6.16 2.38 -4.99
N ASN A 124 6.05 1.70 -6.14
CA ASN A 124 4.79 1.29 -6.75
C ASN A 124 4.38 -0.10 -6.27
N ILE A 125 3.07 -0.33 -6.06
CA ILE A 125 2.51 -1.62 -5.63
C ILE A 125 3.01 -2.76 -6.53
N TRP A 126 2.85 -2.60 -7.84
CA TRP A 126 3.10 -3.67 -8.82
C TRP A 126 4.58 -3.95 -9.02
N GLY A 127 5.40 -2.89 -9.06
CA GLY A 127 6.84 -3.02 -9.12
C GLY A 127 7.40 -3.72 -7.89
N ALA A 128 6.93 -3.37 -6.72
CA ALA A 128 7.35 -3.99 -5.45
C ALA A 128 6.94 -5.47 -5.38
N LEU A 129 5.70 -5.79 -5.73
CA LEU A 129 5.18 -7.18 -5.71
C LEU A 129 5.89 -8.06 -6.73
N SER A 130 6.07 -7.59 -7.97
CA SER A 130 6.72 -8.37 -9.02
C SER A 130 8.17 -8.71 -8.71
N LYS A 131 8.87 -7.81 -8.02
CA LYS A 131 10.28 -8.00 -7.59
C LYS A 131 10.40 -8.61 -6.21
N LYS A 132 9.29 -8.80 -5.49
CA LYS A 132 9.27 -9.18 -4.06
C LYS A 132 10.20 -8.31 -3.20
N SER A 133 10.36 -7.05 -3.58
CA SER A 133 11.25 -6.08 -2.93
C SER A 133 10.49 -4.79 -2.66
N ILE A 134 10.47 -4.36 -1.40
CA ILE A 134 9.61 -3.29 -0.92
C ILE A 134 10.37 -2.13 -0.30
N THR A 135 9.72 -0.97 -0.35
CA THR A 135 10.05 0.22 0.42
C THR A 135 8.99 0.47 1.50
N ARG A 136 9.22 1.44 2.39
CA ARG A 136 8.19 1.91 3.35
C ARG A 136 6.91 2.35 2.65
N SER A 137 7.04 3.03 1.51
CA SER A 137 5.88 3.53 0.75
C SER A 137 5.09 2.41 0.09
N SER A 138 5.77 1.44 -0.54
CA SER A 138 5.05 0.38 -1.27
C SER A 138 4.32 -0.59 -0.35
N ILE A 139 4.90 -0.94 0.80
CA ILE A 139 4.28 -1.94 1.69
C ILE A 139 2.95 -1.46 2.30
N VAL A 140 2.85 -0.18 2.66
CA VAL A 140 1.58 0.36 3.18
C VAL A 140 0.50 0.42 2.10
N LYS A 141 0.88 0.68 0.84
CA LYS A 141 -0.02 0.65 -0.30
C LYS A 141 -0.48 -0.77 -0.64
N ILE A 142 0.44 -1.74 -0.59
CA ILE A 142 0.13 -3.16 -0.81
C ILE A 142 -0.88 -3.65 0.23
N LEU A 143 -0.65 -3.37 1.51
CA LEU A 143 -1.55 -3.78 2.58
C LEU A 143 -2.93 -3.10 2.45
N LEU A 144 -2.97 -1.81 2.11
CA LEU A 144 -4.21 -1.09 1.81
C LEU A 144 -5.00 -1.79 0.70
N TYR A 145 -4.34 -2.11 -0.42
CA TYR A 145 -4.97 -2.75 -1.57
C TYR A 145 -5.53 -4.13 -1.24
N ILE A 146 -4.76 -4.97 -0.55
CA ILE A 146 -5.24 -6.30 -0.14
C ILE A 146 -6.41 -6.20 0.83
N CYS A 147 -6.36 -5.31 1.82
CA CYS A 147 -7.48 -5.08 2.73
C CYS A 147 -8.75 -4.72 1.95
N SER A 148 -8.65 -3.85 0.94
CA SER A 148 -9.79 -3.48 0.11
C SER A 148 -10.36 -4.67 -0.68
N LYS A 149 -9.51 -5.54 -1.18
CA LYS A 149 -9.91 -6.77 -1.92
C LYS A 149 -10.74 -7.74 -1.05
N ILE A 150 -10.47 -7.78 0.24
CA ILE A 150 -11.22 -8.63 1.19
C ILE A 150 -12.34 -7.88 1.94
N GLY A 151 -12.67 -6.65 1.52
CA GLY A 151 -13.75 -5.86 2.07
C GLY A 151 -13.44 -5.19 3.42
N ILE A 152 -12.18 -5.11 3.84
CA ILE A 152 -11.75 -4.46 5.08
C ILE A 152 -11.29 -3.03 4.75
N LYS A 153 -11.95 -2.04 5.37
CA LYS A 153 -11.58 -0.63 5.21
C LYS A 153 -10.22 -0.36 5.84
N SER A 154 -9.34 0.32 5.11
CA SER A 154 -8.04 0.77 5.60
C SER A 154 -7.63 2.10 4.97
N GLU A 155 -6.66 2.77 5.58
CA GLU A 155 -6.10 4.04 5.14
C GLU A 155 -4.59 4.05 5.38
N VAL A 156 -3.84 4.75 4.55
CA VAL A 156 -2.44 5.07 4.82
C VAL A 156 -2.38 6.32 5.68
N VAL A 157 -1.65 6.25 6.78
CA VAL A 157 -1.49 7.36 7.73
C VAL A 157 -0.01 7.65 7.98
N SER A 158 0.31 8.92 8.26
CA SER A 158 1.62 9.31 8.76
C SER A 158 1.65 9.13 10.28
N THR A 159 2.69 8.49 10.80
CA THR A 159 2.84 8.21 12.24
C THR A 159 3.70 9.25 12.96
N ASP A 160 4.48 10.04 12.21
CA ASP A 160 5.33 11.09 12.78
C ASP A 160 5.65 12.20 11.76
N ILE A 161 6.33 13.25 12.27
CA ILE A 161 6.78 14.41 11.46
C ILE A 161 7.85 14.01 10.43
N LYS A 162 8.50 12.85 10.59
CA LYS A 162 9.55 12.36 9.70
C LYS A 162 9.01 11.59 8.49
N GLY A 163 7.69 11.50 8.34
CA GLY A 163 7.05 10.84 7.21
C GLY A 163 7.04 9.32 7.27
N ASN A 164 7.18 8.74 8.48
CA ASN A 164 6.92 7.31 8.66
C ASN A 164 5.46 7.02 8.37
N MET A 165 5.21 5.95 7.60
CA MET A 165 3.89 5.55 7.15
C MET A 165 3.45 4.26 7.83
N ALA A 166 2.16 4.17 8.11
CA ALA A 166 1.51 2.98 8.66
C ALA A 166 0.12 2.79 8.02
N ASN A 167 -0.49 1.65 8.26
CA ASN A 167 -1.88 1.41 7.87
C ASN A 167 -2.78 1.53 9.09
N LYS A 168 -3.82 2.36 8.98
CA LYS A 168 -4.96 2.39 9.88
C LYS A 168 -6.03 1.48 9.31
N ILE A 169 -6.36 0.41 10.02
CA ILE A 169 -7.28 -0.64 9.57
C ILE A 169 -8.49 -0.66 10.48
N TYR A 170 -9.69 -0.57 9.91
CA TYR A 170 -10.95 -0.49 10.64
C TYR A 170 -11.53 -1.89 10.86
N ILE A 171 -11.76 -2.25 12.12
CA ILE A 171 -12.27 -3.57 12.53
C ILE A 171 -13.27 -3.38 13.66
N ASN A 172 -14.50 -3.92 13.50
CA ASN A 172 -15.54 -3.94 14.55
C ASN A 172 -15.81 -2.57 15.19
N ASN A 173 -16.01 -1.52 14.40
CA ASN A 173 -16.24 -0.14 14.82
C ASN A 173 -15.09 0.54 15.58
N THR A 174 -13.90 -0.05 15.54
CA THR A 174 -12.66 0.52 16.03
C THR A 174 -11.60 0.49 14.94
N TYR A 175 -10.37 0.81 15.26
CA TYR A 175 -9.25 0.69 14.33
C TYR A 175 -7.98 0.24 15.05
N ILE A 176 -7.10 -0.37 14.28
CA ILE A 176 -5.70 -0.64 14.66
C ILE A 176 -4.78 0.15 13.72
N ILE A 177 -3.60 0.48 14.21
CA ILE A 177 -2.52 1.04 13.39
C ILE A 177 -1.39 0.04 13.36
N VAL A 178 -1.00 -0.41 12.17
CA VAL A 178 0.04 -1.43 11.98
C VAL A 178 1.14 -0.92 11.06
N ASN A 179 2.37 -1.32 11.32
CA ASN A 179 3.55 -0.98 10.52
C ASN A 179 4.29 -2.26 10.11
N LEU A 180 3.89 -2.84 8.97
CA LEU A 180 4.47 -4.08 8.47
C LEU A 180 5.96 -3.92 8.13
N PHE A 181 6.39 -2.75 7.68
CA PHE A 181 7.79 -2.53 7.34
C PHE A 181 8.72 -2.78 8.53
N GLU A 182 8.35 -2.32 9.72
CA GLU A 182 9.15 -2.49 10.93
C GLU A 182 9.12 -3.94 11.44
N ASP A 183 8.06 -4.69 11.17
CA ASP A 183 7.91 -6.08 11.64
C ASP A 183 8.51 -7.13 10.69
N ILE A 184 8.86 -6.79 9.44
CA ILE A 184 9.33 -7.79 8.45
C ILE A 184 10.55 -8.57 8.94
N ALA A 185 11.51 -7.91 9.54
CA ALA A 185 12.72 -8.58 10.04
C ALA A 185 12.36 -9.60 11.14
N ASN A 186 11.47 -9.23 12.06
CA ASN A 186 10.98 -10.11 13.14
C ASN A 186 10.17 -11.28 12.56
N ILE A 187 9.28 -11.03 11.60
CA ILE A 187 8.49 -12.09 10.94
C ILE A 187 9.41 -13.11 10.28
N LYS A 188 10.44 -12.66 9.55
CA LYS A 188 11.40 -13.55 8.88
C LYS A 188 12.26 -14.35 9.84
N ALA A 189 12.58 -13.77 11.00
CA ALA A 189 13.33 -14.45 12.05
C ALA A 189 12.45 -15.38 12.90
N GLY A 190 11.13 -15.42 12.67
CA GLY A 190 10.18 -16.23 13.44
C GLY A 190 9.84 -15.65 14.82
N PHE A 191 10.12 -14.37 15.02
CA PHE A 191 9.75 -13.63 16.24
C PHE A 191 8.33 -13.04 16.17
N SER A 192 7.91 -12.38 17.26
CA SER A 192 6.60 -11.76 17.36
C SER A 192 6.42 -10.59 16.39
N THR A 193 5.17 -10.33 15.99
CA THR A 193 4.74 -9.16 15.23
C THR A 193 4.49 -7.99 16.20
N GLU A 194 5.55 -7.40 16.72
CA GLU A 194 5.48 -6.45 17.83
C GLU A 194 4.54 -5.26 17.54
N HIS A 195 4.62 -4.68 16.35
CA HIS A 195 3.77 -3.56 15.99
C HIS A 195 2.31 -3.96 15.75
N PHE A 196 2.04 -5.17 15.30
CA PHE A 196 0.68 -5.69 15.17
C PHE A 196 0.10 -6.05 16.54
N ASP A 197 0.84 -6.77 17.37
CA ASP A 197 0.38 -7.31 18.64
C ASP A 197 0.21 -6.22 19.71
N LYS A 198 1.00 -5.16 19.68
CA LYS A 198 0.87 -3.99 20.56
C LYS A 198 -0.49 -3.31 20.45
N TYR A 199 -1.03 -3.20 19.24
CA TYR A 199 -2.34 -2.60 18.99
C TYR A 199 -3.50 -3.57 19.30
N ASN A 200 -3.27 -4.88 19.18
CA ASN A 200 -4.24 -5.90 19.60
C ASN A 200 -4.51 -5.83 21.10
N ASN A 201 -3.49 -5.60 21.90
CA ASN A 201 -3.62 -5.42 23.36
C ASN A 201 -4.43 -4.15 23.71
N ASN A 202 -4.33 -3.10 22.92
CA ASN A 202 -5.11 -1.86 23.12
C ASN A 202 -6.60 -2.05 22.76
N ILE A 203 -6.94 -2.89 21.78
CA ILE A 203 -8.34 -3.21 21.46
C ILE A 203 -9.02 -3.99 22.59
N GLU A 204 -8.31 -4.87 23.25
CA GLU A 204 -8.82 -5.59 24.44
C GLU A 204 -8.95 -4.68 25.66
N LEU A 205 -8.07 -3.71 25.83
CA LEU A 205 -8.16 -2.70 26.86
C LEU A 205 -9.36 -1.79 26.69
N ASP A 206 -9.63 -1.31 25.46
CA ASP A 206 -10.80 -0.48 25.15
C ASP A 206 -12.14 -1.22 25.35
N LYS A 207 -12.16 -2.55 25.18
CA LYS A 207 -13.33 -3.39 25.52
C LYS A 207 -13.53 -3.55 27.02
N LYS A 208 -12.48 -3.42 27.82
CA LYS A 208 -12.56 -3.53 29.30
C LYS A 208 -12.89 -2.19 29.98
N ILE A 209 -12.81 -1.07 29.26
CA ILE A 209 -13.08 0.27 29.79
C ILE A 209 -14.51 0.75 29.46
N LYS A 210 -15.26 -0.01 28.63
CA LYS A 210 -16.69 0.18 28.38
C LYS A 210 -17.53 -0.78 29.21
#